data_4e3ac503f14304fa74aa9e80585ce2de
#
_entry.id   4e3ac503f14304fa74aa9e80585ce2de
#
_cell.length_a   1.000
_cell.length_b   1.000
_cell.length_c   1.000
_cell.angle_alpha   90.00
_cell.angle_beta   90.00
_cell.angle_gamma   90.00
#
_symmetry.space_group_name_H-M   'P 1'
#
loop_
_entity.id
_entity.type
_entity.pdbx_description
1 polymer ?
#
loop_
_entity_poly.entity_id
_entity_poly.type
_entity_poly.pdbx_seq_one_letter_code
_entity_poly.pdbx_strand_id
1 'polypeptide(L)'
;PILTFYLESDWIHACDKCIQLLKEKRNGHTLAIHSNNQCIIKEFALKKPVGRMIVNAGASLAGIGIDSSLPVSLILGGMTTGRGFKAKNITAKDLTYVREIGYTSVKEPSKGVNKRVSDEQLLIEKFLQKIIEQ
;
A
#
# COMPACT_ATOMS: atom_id res chain seq x y z
N PRO A 1 3.47 14.62 28.41
CA PRO A 1 4.16 13.89 27.35
C PRO A 1 5.66 13.79 27.66
N ILE A 2 6.25 12.65 27.40
CA ILE A 2 7.69 12.42 27.59
C ILE A 2 8.31 12.30 26.21
N LEU A 3 9.32 13.13 25.94
CA LEU A 3 10.15 13.05 24.74
C LEU A 3 11.48 12.40 25.13
N THR A 4 11.83 11.30 24.51
CA THR A 4 13.12 10.64 24.68
C THR A 4 14.05 11.05 23.57
N PHE A 5 15.27 11.43 23.91
CA PHE A 5 16.30 11.84 22.99
C PHE A 5 17.50 10.90 23.07
N TYR A 6 18.03 10.49 21.92
CA TYR A 6 19.22 9.65 21.78
C TYR A 6 20.24 10.37 20.90
N LEU A 7 21.50 10.33 21.30
CA LEU A 7 22.61 10.86 20.53
C LEU A 7 23.46 9.66 20.06
N GLU A 8 23.64 9.54 18.76
CA GLU A 8 24.42 8.47 18.15
C GLU A 8 25.63 9.06 17.40
N SER A 9 26.68 8.26 17.25
CA SER A 9 27.96 8.70 16.64
C SER A 9 27.84 9.00 15.15
N ASP A 10 26.97 8.29 14.48
CA ASP A 10 26.74 8.41 13.04
C ASP A 10 25.33 7.89 12.65
N TRP A 11 25.01 8.04 11.36
CA TRP A 11 23.70 7.65 10.84
C TRP A 11 23.46 6.13 10.85
N ILE A 12 24.51 5.29 10.82
CA ILE A 12 24.37 3.83 10.87
C ILE A 12 23.89 3.42 12.25
N HIS A 13 24.57 3.91 13.30
CA HIS A 13 24.17 3.66 14.70
C HIS A 13 22.76 4.23 14.98
N ALA A 14 22.45 5.44 14.47
CA ALA A 14 21.12 6.01 14.56
C ALA A 14 20.06 5.12 13.85
N CYS A 15 20.43 4.54 12.71
CA CYS A 15 19.58 3.61 11.99
C CYS A 15 19.28 2.35 12.83
N ASP A 16 20.28 1.73 13.41
CA ASP A 16 20.13 0.54 14.23
C ASP A 16 19.35 0.82 15.52
N LYS A 17 19.61 1.96 16.16
CA LYS A 17 18.85 2.43 17.32
C LYS A 17 17.36 2.59 16.99
N CYS A 18 17.02 3.18 15.86
CA CYS A 18 15.64 3.29 15.42
C CYS A 18 14.99 1.92 15.23
N ILE A 19 15.69 0.94 14.65
CA ILE A 19 15.17 -0.42 14.48
C ILE A 19 14.91 -1.08 15.84
N GLN A 20 15.85 -0.95 16.76
CA GLN A 20 15.71 -1.48 18.12
C GLN A 20 14.45 -0.92 18.80
N LEU A 21 14.30 0.40 18.82
CA LEU A 21 13.16 1.07 19.43
C LEU A 21 11.83 0.69 18.78
N LEU A 22 11.79 0.55 17.46
CA LEU A 22 10.61 0.11 16.75
C LEU A 22 10.21 -1.32 17.11
N LYS A 23 11.16 -2.24 17.23
CA LYS A 23 10.92 -3.64 17.64
C LYS A 23 10.38 -3.74 19.06
N GLU A 24 10.94 -2.96 19.98
CA GLU A 24 10.56 -2.97 21.39
C GLU A 24 9.16 -2.39 21.63
N LYS A 25 8.79 -1.35 20.87
CA LYS A 25 7.55 -0.56 21.08
C LYS A 25 6.42 -0.87 20.11
N ARG A 26 6.47 -1.99 19.39
CA ARG A 26 5.51 -2.35 18.34
C ARG A 26 5.59 -1.39 17.14
N ASN A 27 6.43 -1.66 16.22
CA ASN A 27 6.62 -1.02 14.91
C ASN A 27 5.74 0.21 14.63
N GLY A 28 6.34 1.36 14.36
CA GLY A 28 5.62 2.63 14.29
C GLY A 28 4.82 2.84 13.01
N HIS A 29 3.90 3.78 13.05
CA HIS A 29 3.14 4.24 11.89
C HIS A 29 3.96 5.07 10.92
N THR A 30 4.70 6.02 11.48
CA THR A 30 5.34 7.10 10.73
C THR A 30 6.73 7.35 11.28
N LEU A 31 7.70 7.40 10.41
CA LEU A 31 9.07 7.84 10.67
C LEU A 31 9.29 9.16 9.95
N ALA A 32 9.84 10.17 10.63
CA ALA A 32 10.36 11.37 10.00
C ALA A 32 11.90 11.32 9.99
N ILE A 33 12.48 11.65 8.83
CA ILE A 33 13.94 11.80 8.66
C ILE A 33 14.24 13.18 8.12
N HIS A 34 15.22 13.86 8.71
CA HIS A 34 15.73 15.12 8.23
C HIS A 34 17.15 14.92 7.68
N SER A 35 17.27 14.88 6.37
CA SER A 35 18.56 14.65 5.68
C SER A 35 18.47 15.10 4.23
N ASN A 36 19.59 15.58 3.69
CA ASN A 36 19.75 15.87 2.26
C ASN A 36 20.51 14.76 1.51
N ASN A 37 20.96 13.72 2.22
CA ASN A 37 21.68 12.60 1.63
C ASN A 37 20.70 11.52 1.18
N GLN A 38 20.53 11.38 -0.14
CA GLN A 38 19.60 10.43 -0.76
C GLN A 38 19.96 8.97 -0.46
N CYS A 39 21.24 8.64 -0.28
CA CYS A 39 21.64 7.28 0.08
C CYS A 39 21.16 6.92 1.48
N ILE A 40 21.32 7.84 2.44
CA ILE A 40 20.83 7.63 3.82
C ILE A 40 19.31 7.53 3.84
N ILE A 41 18.60 8.42 3.14
CA ILE A 41 17.14 8.38 3.06
C ILE A 41 16.67 7.02 2.51
N LYS A 42 17.29 6.53 1.45
CA LYS A 42 16.96 5.24 0.83
C LYS A 42 17.22 4.06 1.78
N GLU A 43 18.36 4.06 2.48
CA GLU A 43 18.68 3.03 3.47
C GLU A 43 17.65 2.98 4.60
N PHE A 44 17.26 4.15 5.12
CA PHE A 44 16.20 4.22 6.13
C PHE A 44 14.86 3.70 5.57
N ALA A 45 14.48 4.08 4.36
CA ALA A 45 13.24 3.64 3.74
C ALA A 45 13.17 2.12 3.56
N LEU A 46 14.30 1.47 3.23
CA LEU A 46 14.38 0.03 3.02
C LEU A 46 14.42 -0.77 4.33
N LYS A 47 15.06 -0.24 5.36
CA LYS A 47 15.34 -0.99 6.59
C LYS A 47 14.29 -0.80 7.70
N LYS A 48 13.47 0.26 7.63
CA LYS A 48 12.54 0.57 8.74
C LYS A 48 11.19 -0.11 8.58
N PRO A 49 10.73 -0.84 9.59
CA PRO A 49 9.41 -1.46 9.61
C PRO A 49 8.33 -0.42 9.97
N VAL A 50 8.12 0.58 9.11
CA VAL A 50 7.12 1.64 9.29
C VAL A 50 6.17 1.69 8.10
N GLY A 51 4.94 2.12 8.32
CA GLY A 51 3.93 2.24 7.28
C GLY A 51 4.20 3.39 6.31
N ARG A 52 4.88 4.44 6.78
CA ARG A 52 5.28 5.59 5.96
C ARG A 52 6.53 6.27 6.50
N MET A 53 7.25 6.90 5.60
CA MET A 53 8.40 7.73 5.96
C MET A 53 8.22 9.12 5.38
N ILE A 54 8.47 10.12 6.20
CA ILE A 54 8.41 11.54 5.86
C ILE A 54 9.84 12.06 5.79
N VAL A 55 10.15 12.82 4.76
CA VAL A 55 11.49 13.39 4.55
C VAL A 55 11.40 14.91 4.67
N ASN A 56 12.22 15.48 5.57
CA ASN A 56 12.39 16.92 5.80
C ASN A 56 11.09 17.67 6.16
N ALA A 57 10.12 16.96 6.76
CA ALA A 57 8.89 17.57 7.24
C ALA A 57 8.44 16.95 8.58
N GLY A 58 7.56 17.63 9.29
CA GLY A 58 6.99 17.17 10.55
C GLY A 58 6.08 15.97 10.37
N ALA A 59 6.22 14.95 11.21
CA ALA A 59 5.49 13.68 11.08
C ALA A 59 3.97 13.82 11.15
N SER A 60 3.44 14.77 11.91
CA SER A 60 2.00 14.93 12.13
C SER A 60 1.27 15.45 10.88
N LEU A 61 1.59 16.64 10.40
CA LEU A 61 0.92 17.25 9.25
C LEU A 61 1.29 16.54 7.93
N ALA A 62 2.58 16.28 7.74
CA ALA A 62 3.02 15.55 6.55
C ALA A 62 2.51 14.10 6.53
N GLY A 63 2.36 13.45 7.69
CA GLY A 63 1.82 12.09 7.78
C GLY A 63 0.36 11.97 7.34
N ILE A 64 -0.45 12.99 7.55
CA ILE A 64 -1.84 13.08 7.06
C ILE A 64 -1.95 13.67 5.64
N GLY A 65 -0.83 14.00 5.01
CA GLY A 65 -0.78 14.45 3.61
C GLY A 65 -0.98 15.95 3.40
N ILE A 66 -0.93 16.80 4.45
CA ILE A 66 -1.09 18.27 4.30
C ILE A 66 0.18 18.87 3.71
N ASP A 67 1.37 18.52 4.27
CA ASP A 67 2.67 19.06 3.85
C ASP A 67 3.55 17.98 3.18
N SER A 68 2.95 17.08 2.44
CA SER A 68 3.67 16.01 1.75
C SER A 68 2.95 15.55 0.49
N SER A 69 3.61 14.69 -0.31
CA SER A 69 3.01 14.05 -1.49
C SER A 69 2.08 12.87 -1.15
N LEU A 70 1.85 12.57 0.13
CA LEU A 70 0.94 11.52 0.53
C LEU A 70 -0.52 11.93 0.31
N PRO A 71 -1.42 10.99 0.03
CA PRO A 71 -2.84 11.28 -0.04
C PRO A 71 -3.36 11.87 1.29
N VAL A 72 -4.15 12.93 1.21
CA VAL A 72 -4.75 13.55 2.40
C VAL A 72 -5.73 12.58 3.05
N SER A 73 -5.51 12.27 4.32
CA SER A 73 -6.37 11.40 5.11
C SER A 73 -6.09 11.51 6.60
N LEU A 74 -7.16 11.53 7.40
CA LEU A 74 -7.06 11.37 8.86
C LEU A 74 -7.00 9.90 9.29
N ILE A 75 -7.31 8.96 8.37
CA ILE A 75 -7.25 7.52 8.62
C ILE A 75 -5.93 6.98 8.08
N LEU A 76 -5.00 6.69 8.98
CA LEU A 76 -3.62 6.39 8.64
C LEU A 76 -3.33 4.89 8.42
N GLY A 77 -4.37 4.06 8.34
CA GLY A 77 -4.23 2.62 8.13
C GLY A 77 -3.85 1.84 9.39
N GLY A 78 -3.56 0.57 9.22
CA GLY A 78 -3.16 -0.33 10.29
C GLY A 78 -1.80 0.00 10.88
N MET A 79 -1.61 -0.35 12.13
CA MET A 79 -0.48 0.09 12.94
C MET A 79 0.87 -0.46 12.54
N THR A 80 0.97 -1.50 11.70
CA THR A 80 2.27 -2.12 11.45
C THR A 80 2.34 -2.86 10.16
N THR A 81 3.50 -2.84 9.56
CA THR A 81 3.89 -3.83 8.55
C THR A 81 3.59 -5.24 9.08
N GLY A 82 2.56 -5.87 8.56
CA GLY A 82 2.20 -7.25 8.88
C GLY A 82 1.06 -7.46 9.89
N ARG A 83 0.49 -6.42 10.50
CA ARG A 83 -0.62 -6.56 11.46
C ARG A 83 -1.91 -5.84 11.09
N GLY A 84 -1.96 -5.16 9.95
CA GLY A 84 -3.14 -4.49 9.43
C GLY A 84 -3.25 -4.66 7.92
N PHE A 85 -4.44 -4.48 7.38
CA PHE A 85 -4.70 -4.66 5.94
C PHE A 85 -3.96 -3.66 5.07
N LYS A 86 -3.71 -2.45 5.57
CA LYS A 86 -3.00 -1.39 4.85
C LYS A 86 -2.22 -0.51 5.81
N ALA A 87 -0.99 -0.17 5.46
CA ALA A 87 -0.13 0.75 6.21
C ALA A 87 -0.09 2.16 5.58
N LYS A 88 -0.81 2.40 4.49
CA LYS A 88 -0.92 3.69 3.82
C LYS A 88 -2.12 4.50 4.30
N ASN A 89 -2.16 5.78 3.96
CA ASN A 89 -3.32 6.63 4.19
C ASN A 89 -4.56 6.04 3.50
N ILE A 90 -5.66 5.92 4.22
CA ILE A 90 -6.92 5.41 3.70
C ILE A 90 -7.67 6.53 2.99
N THR A 91 -8.05 6.30 1.76
CA THR A 91 -8.80 7.25 0.92
C THR A 91 -10.12 6.61 0.47
N ALA A 92 -10.99 7.39 -0.17
CA ALA A 92 -12.26 6.88 -0.72
C ALA A 92 -12.04 5.70 -1.70
N LYS A 93 -10.92 5.67 -2.42
CA LYS A 93 -10.56 4.55 -3.31
C LYS A 93 -10.34 3.23 -2.56
N ASP A 94 -9.94 3.29 -1.31
CA ASP A 94 -9.70 2.10 -0.48
C ASP A 94 -11.01 1.49 0.07
N LEU A 95 -12.12 2.22 -0.03
CA LEU A 95 -13.46 1.77 0.31
C LEU A 95 -14.19 1.13 -0.86
N THR A 96 -13.61 1.18 -2.08
CA THR A 96 -14.17 0.55 -3.26
C THR A 96 -13.72 -0.90 -3.38
N TYR A 97 -14.62 -1.75 -3.87
CA TYR A 97 -14.28 -3.13 -4.19
C TYR A 97 -13.65 -3.19 -5.58
N VAL A 98 -12.41 -3.65 -5.66
CA VAL A 98 -11.70 -3.86 -6.92
C VAL A 98 -11.72 -5.33 -7.26
N ARG A 99 -12.24 -5.68 -8.44
CA ARG A 99 -12.19 -7.03 -8.98
C ARG A 99 -11.16 -7.07 -10.12
N GLU A 100 -10.25 -8.01 -10.01
CA GLU A 100 -9.28 -8.25 -11.06
C GLU A 100 -9.81 -9.32 -12.02
N ILE A 101 -9.61 -9.09 -13.33
CA ILE A 101 -9.95 -10.05 -14.39
C ILE A 101 -8.63 -10.51 -15.00
N GLY A 102 -8.34 -11.78 -14.83
CA GLY A 102 -7.16 -12.42 -15.44
C GLY A 102 -7.50 -13.02 -16.80
N TYR A 103 -6.70 -12.71 -17.81
CA TYR A 103 -6.75 -13.36 -19.10
C TYR A 103 -5.59 -14.33 -19.24
N THR A 104 -5.77 -15.41 -19.99
CA THR A 104 -4.68 -16.33 -20.27
C THR A 104 -3.55 -15.63 -21.04
N SER A 105 -2.31 -15.84 -20.61
CA SER A 105 -1.13 -15.41 -21.34
C SER A 105 -0.66 -16.44 -22.37
N VAL A 106 -1.27 -17.62 -22.38
CA VAL A 106 -0.97 -18.67 -23.37
C VAL A 106 -1.60 -18.25 -24.69
N LYS A 107 -0.77 -17.98 -25.70
CA LYS A 107 -1.25 -17.84 -27.08
C LYS A 107 -1.76 -19.21 -27.52
N GLU A 108 -3.06 -19.36 -27.60
CA GLU A 108 -3.63 -20.55 -28.26
C GLU A 108 -3.09 -20.64 -29.69
N PRO A 109 -2.67 -21.83 -30.14
CA PRO A 109 -2.39 -22.03 -31.53
C PRO A 109 -3.70 -21.76 -32.29
N SER A 110 -3.65 -20.79 -33.16
CA SER A 110 -4.76 -20.34 -34.02
C SER A 110 -5.27 -21.51 -34.88
N LYS A 111 -6.19 -22.34 -34.38
CA LYS A 111 -7.05 -23.20 -35.20
C LYS A 111 -8.26 -23.68 -34.37
N GLY A 112 -9.42 -23.13 -34.66
CA GLY A 112 -10.65 -23.92 -34.66
C GLY A 112 -11.52 -23.95 -33.39
N VAL A 113 -11.82 -22.80 -32.75
CA VAL A 113 -12.89 -22.74 -31.71
C VAL A 113 -13.84 -21.56 -31.96
N ASN A 114 -14.24 -21.32 -33.18
CA ASN A 114 -15.25 -20.28 -33.46
C ASN A 114 -16.68 -20.78 -33.51
N LYS A 115 -16.92 -22.05 -33.21
CA LYS A 115 -18.31 -22.62 -33.30
C LYS A 115 -18.96 -22.88 -31.92
N ARG A 116 -18.19 -23.07 -30.87
CA ARG A 116 -18.78 -23.38 -29.54
C ARG A 116 -19.17 -22.13 -28.74
N VAL A 117 -18.45 -21.03 -28.90
CA VAL A 117 -18.73 -19.78 -28.15
C VAL A 117 -20.06 -19.16 -28.64
N SER A 118 -20.38 -19.28 -29.94
CA SER A 118 -21.63 -18.73 -30.46
C SER A 118 -22.88 -19.50 -29.97
N ASP A 119 -22.76 -20.80 -29.76
CA ASP A 119 -23.89 -21.61 -29.31
C ASP A 119 -24.18 -21.44 -27.82
N GLU A 120 -23.15 -21.28 -27.00
CA GLU A 120 -23.30 -20.96 -25.57
C GLU A 120 -23.84 -19.54 -25.34
N GLN A 121 -23.37 -18.55 -26.08
CA GLN A 121 -23.93 -17.20 -26.03
C GLN A 121 -25.38 -17.15 -26.47
N LEU A 122 -25.73 -17.83 -27.51
CA LEU A 122 -27.11 -17.93 -27.99
C LEU A 122 -28.04 -18.64 -26.97
N LEU A 123 -27.49 -19.61 -26.24
CA LEU A 123 -28.24 -20.30 -25.17
C LEU A 123 -28.48 -19.37 -23.97
N ILE A 124 -27.48 -18.60 -23.58
CA ILE A 124 -27.57 -17.62 -22.48
C ILE A 124 -28.56 -16.51 -22.85
N GLU A 125 -28.51 -15.96 -24.06
CA GLU A 125 -29.45 -14.95 -24.52
C GLU A 125 -30.91 -15.47 -24.54
N LYS A 126 -31.14 -16.69 -25.01
CA LYS A 126 -32.46 -17.32 -24.96
C LYS A 126 -32.94 -17.56 -23.52
N PHE A 127 -32.03 -17.85 -22.60
CA PHE A 127 -32.38 -18.03 -21.19
C PHE A 127 -32.76 -16.72 -20.52
N LEU A 128 -32.02 -15.64 -20.83
CA LEU A 128 -32.30 -14.31 -20.35
C LEU A 128 -33.60 -13.72 -20.88
N GLN A 129 -33.91 -13.93 -22.17
CA GLN A 129 -35.20 -13.54 -22.75
C GLN A 129 -36.39 -14.23 -22.07
N LYS A 130 -36.25 -15.50 -21.75
CA LYS A 130 -37.32 -16.25 -21.05
C LYS A 130 -37.60 -15.81 -19.62
N ILE A 131 -36.60 -15.16 -18.96
CA ILE A 131 -36.75 -14.64 -17.61
C ILE A 131 -37.39 -13.23 -17.64
N ILE A 132 -37.21 -12.47 -18.72
CA ILE A 132 -37.76 -11.13 -18.88
C ILE A 132 -39.24 -11.15 -19.32
N GLU A 133 -39.69 -12.23 -19.96
CA GLU A 133 -41.08 -12.42 -20.41
C GLU A 133 -42.02 -13.05 -19.37
N GLN A 134 -41.57 -13.29 -18.12
CA GLN A 134 -42.38 -13.69 -16.98
C GLN A 134 -42.60 -12.52 -16.01
#